data_583434d16da2e604f17bb9678465d463
#
_entry.id   583434d16da2e604f17bb9678465d463
#
_cell.length_a   1.000
_cell.length_b   1.000
_cell.length_c   1.000
_cell.angle_alpha   90.00
_cell.angle_beta   90.00
_cell.angle_gamma   90.00
#
_symmetry.space_group_name_H-M   'P 1'
#
loop_
_entity.id
_entity.type
_entity.pdbx_description
1 polymer ?
#
loop_
_entity_poly.entity_id
_entity_poly.type
_entity_poly.pdbx_seq_one_letter_code
_entity_poly.pdbx_strand_id
1 'polypeptide(L)'
;MKKKANQIDLVKMLFFILKHLWLLVLCAELGFGAFYMYMTRRMPETYTATGTMYVSSYNPEYIDDEYTRPGDLSSASQLIKTLLVVVKRDSVMSKVADRVSETHPGIDAGMVSSSLSMESVSETGVVAVKSTTLEAQLSADIANVVMEIAPEEIVRVVGVGNVDIMDYAVVPVLPNEKKAVFSSLKYGAAAGAAFAVVLLALLYILNQKITDLRELKENYKLPILAEIKRLDSAKKDPEAFLLTNRSPLEVSENYAKLRMNLFYTLVDKEQKIVVITSSVSGEGKSTISANLAISCAMSGNKVILVDSDMRRSSQSEIFKYETDKEGLSDVLAGRCQWQNVIMKDVAQKVDLLPAGHLPPNPAELLESARMQQLLLELNDAYDLVLLDMPPVDIVADPLAVSAHVAGCILIVRQHFTTHQDLRKALNAAEMTDMNVLGFVFYGEHMHESGYYSRKYYRKYYKNYYSKRTTRGSTLGSNLETARGSTLQTNQGSTQGSNLETTQGSTHINTQETENESADHRSVDK
;
A
#
# COMPACT_ATOMS: atom_id res chain seq x y z
N MET A 1 -13.16 -2.09 -26.66
CA MET A 1 -13.41 -1.59 -25.26
C MET A 1 -12.80 -0.22 -25.04
N LYS A 2 -13.57 0.83 -24.69
CA LYS A 2 -13.03 2.16 -24.39
C LYS A 2 -12.21 2.07 -23.10
N LYS A 3 -10.88 2.32 -23.19
CA LYS A 3 -9.99 2.48 -22.03
C LYS A 3 -10.58 3.52 -21.07
N LYS A 4 -11.24 3.11 -20.00
CA LYS A 4 -11.29 3.96 -18.80
C LYS A 4 -9.86 3.98 -18.27
N ALA A 5 -9.20 5.11 -18.44
CA ALA A 5 -7.90 5.39 -17.84
C ALA A 5 -7.99 5.01 -16.35
N ASN A 6 -6.95 4.37 -15.83
CA ASN A 6 -6.78 4.11 -14.41
C ASN A 6 -7.11 5.39 -13.64
N GLN A 7 -8.30 5.47 -13.05
CA GLN A 7 -8.57 6.49 -12.05
C GLN A 7 -7.72 6.10 -10.84
N ILE A 8 -6.60 6.81 -10.70
CA ILE A 8 -5.75 6.69 -9.52
C ILE A 8 -6.63 7.13 -8.34
N ASP A 9 -6.92 6.22 -7.44
CA ASP A 9 -7.64 6.54 -6.22
C ASP A 9 -6.70 7.34 -5.30
N LEU A 10 -6.82 8.66 -5.37
CA LEU A 10 -6.00 9.61 -4.62
C LEU A 10 -6.11 9.38 -3.11
N VAL A 11 -7.27 8.92 -2.63
CA VAL A 11 -7.48 8.64 -1.20
C VAL A 11 -6.69 7.42 -0.76
N LYS A 12 -6.74 6.33 -1.54
CA LYS A 12 -5.94 5.13 -1.27
C LYS A 12 -4.44 5.41 -1.38
N MET A 13 -4.03 6.23 -2.36
CA MET A 13 -2.64 6.67 -2.50
C MET A 13 -2.18 7.47 -1.28
N LEU A 14 -3.01 8.39 -0.78
CA LEU A 14 -2.71 9.15 0.43
C LEU A 14 -2.56 8.23 1.65
N PHE A 15 -3.47 7.27 1.85
CA PHE A 15 -3.35 6.28 2.92
C PHE A 15 -2.09 5.41 2.77
N PHE A 16 -1.72 5.05 1.55
CA PHE A 16 -0.48 4.32 1.29
C PHE A 16 0.76 5.13 1.70
N ILE A 17 0.80 6.43 1.35
CA ILE A 17 1.88 7.35 1.76
C ILE A 17 1.91 7.48 3.30
N LEU A 18 0.75 7.66 3.94
CA LEU A 18 0.66 7.76 5.39
C LEU A 18 1.13 6.49 6.12
N LYS A 19 0.84 5.31 5.56
CA LYS A 19 1.35 4.03 6.10
C LYS A 19 2.87 3.92 6.04
N HIS A 20 3.52 4.60 5.08
CA HIS A 20 4.98 4.59 4.89
C HIS A 20 5.65 5.91 5.34
N LEU A 21 5.05 6.61 6.31
CA LEU A 21 5.53 7.89 6.82
C LEU A 21 6.97 7.81 7.37
N TRP A 22 7.36 6.67 7.91
CA TRP A 22 8.73 6.40 8.36
C TRP A 22 9.77 6.54 7.23
N LEU A 23 9.43 6.12 5.99
CA LEU A 23 10.31 6.26 4.82
C LEU A 23 10.47 7.72 4.42
N LEU A 24 9.41 8.51 4.57
CA LEU A 24 9.42 9.95 4.30
C LEU A 24 10.35 10.67 5.26
N VAL A 25 10.30 10.33 6.56
CA VAL A 25 11.21 10.86 7.58
C VAL A 25 12.65 10.44 7.26
N LEU A 26 12.89 9.17 6.97
CA LEU A 26 14.23 8.66 6.63
C LEU A 26 14.83 9.38 5.42
N CYS A 27 14.05 9.58 4.35
CA CYS A 27 14.54 10.31 3.17
C CYS A 27 14.77 11.79 3.45
N ALA A 28 13.98 12.42 4.32
CA ALA A 28 14.19 13.79 4.76
C ALA A 28 15.50 13.93 5.55
N GLU A 29 15.80 12.99 6.46
CA GLU A 29 17.07 12.96 7.22
C GLU A 29 18.28 12.72 6.31
N LEU A 30 18.17 11.80 5.35
CA LEU A 30 19.21 11.56 4.35
C LEU A 30 19.45 12.80 3.48
N GLY A 31 18.38 13.47 3.02
CA GLY A 31 18.45 14.71 2.27
C GLY A 31 19.09 15.84 3.07
N PHE A 32 18.74 15.96 4.34
CA PHE A 32 19.36 16.89 5.29
C PHE A 32 20.87 16.62 5.42
N GLY A 33 21.26 15.37 5.69
CA GLY A 33 22.68 14.98 5.84
C GLY A 33 23.51 15.17 4.57
N ALA A 34 22.96 14.76 3.41
CA ALA A 34 23.62 14.94 2.13
C ALA A 34 23.83 16.43 1.78
N PHE A 35 22.80 17.24 2.02
CA PHE A 35 22.87 18.69 1.81
C PHE A 35 23.84 19.37 2.78
N TYR A 36 23.86 18.96 4.05
CA TYR A 36 24.84 19.41 5.03
C TYR A 36 26.27 19.13 4.57
N MET A 37 26.54 17.89 4.16
CA MET A 37 27.85 17.47 3.66
C MET A 37 28.26 18.25 2.39
N TYR A 38 27.33 18.46 1.48
CA TYR A 38 27.55 19.28 0.28
C TYR A 38 27.92 20.72 0.64
N MET A 39 27.12 21.37 1.50
CA MET A 39 27.32 22.77 1.91
C MET A 39 28.61 22.96 2.71
N THR A 40 28.93 22.08 3.65
CA THR A 40 30.16 22.17 4.43
C THR A 40 31.42 22.06 3.60
N ARG A 41 31.38 21.25 2.51
CA ARG A 41 32.50 21.12 1.58
C ARG A 41 32.63 22.29 0.59
N ARG A 42 31.53 22.96 0.28
CA ARG A 42 31.50 24.05 -0.71
C ARG A 42 31.64 25.43 -0.12
N MET A 43 31.21 25.67 1.13
CA MET A 43 31.33 26.96 1.77
C MET A 43 32.73 27.11 2.35
N PRO A 44 33.52 28.08 1.85
CA PRO A 44 34.82 28.37 2.44
C PRO A 44 34.63 28.97 3.84
N GLU A 45 35.65 28.85 4.66
CA GLU A 45 35.67 29.48 5.97
C GLU A 45 35.84 30.97 5.79
N THR A 46 35.06 31.75 6.51
CA THR A 46 35.14 33.22 6.52
C THR A 46 35.45 33.73 7.91
N TYR A 47 36.12 34.82 8.00
CA TYR A 47 36.52 35.48 9.23
C TYR A 47 35.94 36.89 9.26
N THR A 48 35.35 37.29 10.38
CA THR A 48 34.83 38.66 10.56
C THR A 48 35.58 39.36 11.66
N ALA A 49 36.24 40.43 11.28
CA ALA A 49 36.84 41.38 12.22
C ALA A 49 35.87 42.54 12.45
N THR A 50 35.76 43.00 13.68
CA THR A 50 34.88 44.11 14.08
C THR A 50 35.67 45.14 14.86
N GLY A 51 35.62 46.35 14.40
CA GLY A 51 36.08 47.54 15.15
C GLY A 51 34.92 48.50 15.42
N THR A 52 35.12 49.45 16.31
CA THR A 52 34.09 50.41 16.68
C THR A 52 34.59 51.84 16.62
N MET A 53 33.74 52.74 16.12
CA MET A 53 34.02 54.19 16.05
C MET A 53 32.89 54.96 16.74
N TYR A 54 33.23 56.03 17.41
CA TYR A 54 32.26 56.97 17.99
C TYR A 54 32.13 58.19 17.09
N VAL A 55 30.90 58.55 16.74
CA VAL A 55 30.58 59.71 15.91
C VAL A 55 29.89 60.73 16.75
N SER A 56 30.53 61.91 16.90
CA SER A 56 29.97 63.07 17.61
C SER A 56 29.73 64.26 16.68
N SER A 57 28.71 65.00 16.93
CA SER A 57 28.43 66.28 16.25
C SER A 57 29.32 67.46 16.76
N TYR A 58 30.07 67.20 17.78
CA TYR A 58 30.90 68.20 18.46
C TYR A 58 32.34 68.19 17.95
N ASN A 59 32.87 69.37 17.55
CA ASN A 59 34.27 69.50 17.18
C ASN A 59 34.98 70.33 18.32
N PRO A 60 35.93 69.69 19.01
CA PRO A 60 36.61 70.35 20.17
C PRO A 60 37.50 71.56 19.78
N GLU A 61 37.80 71.83 18.53
CA GLU A 61 38.59 72.96 18.07
C GLU A 61 37.83 74.32 18.08
N TYR A 62 36.51 74.29 18.23
CA TYR A 62 35.67 75.47 18.31
C TYR A 62 35.01 75.55 19.69
N ILE A 63 35.82 75.87 20.74
CA ILE A 63 35.29 76.16 22.08
C ILE A 63 34.91 77.63 22.08
N ASP A 64 33.61 77.93 21.96
CA ASP A 64 33.01 79.11 22.53
C ASP A 64 31.96 78.68 23.56
N ASP A 65 32.12 79.25 24.76
CA ASP A 65 31.46 78.80 25.98
C ASP A 65 29.95 78.67 25.92
N GLU A 66 29.47 77.74 26.75
CA GLU A 66 28.11 77.64 27.29
C GLU A 66 27.03 77.06 26.40
N TYR A 67 26.59 75.88 26.79
CA TYR A 67 25.38 75.09 26.41
C TYR A 67 25.60 73.79 25.60
N THR A 68 25.86 72.77 26.36
CA THR A 68 25.48 71.40 25.93
C THR A 68 23.95 71.32 25.79
N ARG A 69 23.45 71.40 24.57
CA ARG A 69 21.99 71.25 24.27
C ARG A 69 21.60 69.81 24.07
N PRO A 70 20.40 69.41 24.53
CA PRO A 70 19.84 68.04 24.29
C PRO A 70 19.43 67.79 22.83
N GLY A 71 20.16 68.29 21.83
CA GLY A 71 19.93 68.12 20.41
C GLY A 71 20.94 67.20 19.73
N ASP A 72 22.00 66.82 20.45
CA ASP A 72 23.18 66.18 19.85
C ASP A 72 22.95 64.73 19.36
N LEU A 73 21.99 64.02 19.94
CA LEU A 73 21.74 62.59 19.55
C LEU A 73 21.07 62.44 18.17
N SER A 74 20.16 63.39 17.81
CA SER A 74 19.55 63.41 16.49
C SER A 74 20.54 63.82 15.40
N SER A 75 21.41 64.75 15.71
CA SER A 75 22.49 65.23 14.84
C SER A 75 23.55 64.15 14.62
N ALA A 76 23.95 63.42 15.69
CA ALA A 76 24.85 62.29 15.62
C ALA A 76 24.25 61.12 14.75
N SER A 77 22.95 60.81 14.91
CA SER A 77 22.27 59.81 14.10
C SER A 77 22.25 60.16 12.60
N GLN A 78 22.14 61.47 12.28
CA GLN A 78 22.16 61.92 10.90
C GLN A 78 23.58 61.88 10.32
N LEU A 79 24.60 62.23 11.12
CA LEU A 79 26.02 62.06 10.74
C LEU A 79 26.38 60.62 10.50
N ILE A 80 25.91 59.69 11.34
CA ILE A 80 26.10 58.23 11.13
C ILE A 80 25.52 57.78 9.80
N LYS A 81 24.29 58.17 9.49
CA LYS A 81 23.69 57.84 8.18
C LYS A 81 24.52 58.36 7.00
N THR A 82 25.04 59.59 7.16
CA THR A 82 25.91 60.18 6.14
C THR A 82 27.24 59.45 6.04
N LEU A 83 27.87 59.09 7.17
CA LEU A 83 29.09 58.30 7.24
C LEU A 83 28.91 56.95 6.50
N LEU A 84 27.83 56.25 6.77
CA LEU A 84 27.53 54.97 6.12
C LEU A 84 27.44 55.08 4.60
N VAL A 85 26.96 56.20 4.07
CA VAL A 85 26.87 56.47 2.63
C VAL A 85 28.22 56.93 2.07
N VAL A 86 28.94 57.80 2.77
CA VAL A 86 30.21 58.36 2.33
C VAL A 86 31.30 57.30 2.26
N VAL A 87 31.40 56.46 3.28
CA VAL A 87 32.42 55.39 3.31
C VAL A 87 32.18 54.35 2.23
N LYS A 88 30.95 54.07 1.86
CA LYS A 88 30.63 53.09 0.77
C LYS A 88 30.82 53.65 -0.66
N ARG A 89 31.27 54.88 -0.82
CA ARG A 89 31.58 55.43 -2.16
C ARG A 89 32.79 54.72 -2.81
N ASP A 90 32.74 54.50 -4.10
CA ASP A 90 33.81 53.86 -4.84
C ASP A 90 35.15 54.54 -4.66
N SER A 91 35.18 55.90 -4.53
CA SER A 91 36.40 56.66 -4.30
C SER A 91 37.05 56.37 -2.94
N VAL A 92 36.24 56.06 -1.90
CA VAL A 92 36.75 55.70 -0.56
C VAL A 92 37.17 54.22 -0.59
N MET A 93 36.35 53.36 -1.20
CA MET A 93 36.71 51.95 -1.36
C MET A 93 37.98 51.74 -2.14
N SER A 94 38.25 52.55 -3.19
CA SER A 94 39.50 52.55 -3.91
C SER A 94 40.71 52.94 -3.05
N LYS A 95 40.57 53.99 -2.25
CA LYS A 95 41.63 54.38 -1.30
C LYS A 95 41.94 53.32 -0.24
N VAL A 96 40.89 52.66 0.24
CA VAL A 96 41.03 51.53 1.18
C VAL A 96 41.74 50.36 0.48
N ALA A 97 41.33 50.03 -0.74
CA ALA A 97 41.91 48.94 -1.51
C ALA A 97 43.42 49.24 -1.82
N ASP A 98 43.75 50.48 -2.22
CA ASP A 98 45.14 50.90 -2.49
C ASP A 98 46.01 50.72 -1.23
N ARG A 99 45.49 51.11 -0.06
CA ARG A 99 46.23 51.02 1.20
C ARG A 99 46.37 49.56 1.67
N VAL A 100 45.30 48.73 1.54
CA VAL A 100 45.31 47.32 1.91
C VAL A 100 46.18 46.52 0.92
N SER A 101 46.26 46.92 -0.36
CA SER A 101 47.05 46.23 -1.36
C SER A 101 48.57 46.33 -1.12
N GLU A 102 49.03 47.25 -0.27
CA GLU A 102 50.42 47.34 0.16
C GLU A 102 50.83 46.09 0.98
N THR A 103 49.89 45.49 1.75
CA THR A 103 50.12 44.30 2.57
C THR A 103 49.52 43.04 1.94
N HIS A 104 48.43 43.18 1.17
CA HIS A 104 47.70 42.09 0.54
C HIS A 104 47.52 42.33 -0.96
N PRO A 105 48.49 41.94 -1.80
CA PRO A 105 48.42 42.19 -3.23
C PRO A 105 47.20 41.55 -3.90
N GLY A 106 46.54 42.31 -4.79
CA GLY A 106 45.41 41.81 -5.59
C GLY A 106 44.01 42.11 -5.00
N ILE A 107 43.94 42.96 -3.97
CA ILE A 107 42.66 43.43 -3.43
C ILE A 107 42.21 44.66 -4.25
N ASP A 108 40.98 44.61 -4.75
CA ASP A 108 40.33 45.70 -5.45
C ASP A 108 39.18 46.34 -4.62
N ALA A 109 38.71 47.50 -5.09
CA ALA A 109 37.62 48.23 -4.42
C ALA A 109 36.31 47.43 -4.32
N GLY A 110 36.05 46.52 -5.29
CA GLY A 110 34.88 45.65 -5.31
C GLY A 110 34.95 44.61 -4.18
N MET A 111 36.14 44.02 -3.98
CA MET A 111 36.39 43.08 -2.87
C MET A 111 36.23 43.76 -1.52
N VAL A 112 36.78 44.93 -1.33
CA VAL A 112 36.64 45.72 -0.12
C VAL A 112 35.16 46.04 0.16
N SER A 113 34.44 46.55 -0.85
CA SER A 113 33.03 46.92 -0.73
C SER A 113 32.14 45.72 -0.37
N SER A 114 32.41 44.54 -0.97
CA SER A 114 31.64 43.33 -0.70
C SER A 114 31.93 42.69 0.65
N SER A 115 33.13 42.91 1.20
CA SER A 115 33.54 42.42 2.52
C SER A 115 33.08 43.30 3.66
N LEU A 116 32.78 44.58 3.40
CA LEU A 116 32.52 45.60 4.44
C LEU A 116 31.03 45.71 4.76
N SER A 117 30.71 45.63 6.04
CA SER A 117 29.42 45.98 6.62
C SER A 117 29.60 46.95 7.76
N MET A 118 28.77 47.97 7.78
CA MET A 118 28.78 48.98 8.83
C MET A 118 27.38 49.12 9.43
N GLU A 119 27.28 49.05 10.72
CA GLU A 119 26.01 49.10 11.45
C GLU A 119 26.09 50.10 12.60
N SER A 120 25.06 50.92 12.79
CA SER A 120 24.92 51.73 13.97
C SER A 120 24.49 50.86 15.17
N VAL A 121 25.21 50.98 16.28
CA VAL A 121 24.87 50.29 17.52
C VAL A 121 23.86 51.16 18.28
N SER A 122 22.57 50.85 18.14
CA SER A 122 21.44 51.44 18.87
C SER A 122 21.64 52.87 19.28
N GLU A 123 21.10 53.89 18.77
CA GLU A 123 21.04 55.32 19.18
C GLU A 123 22.19 55.87 20.07
N THR A 124 23.36 55.17 20.10
CA THR A 124 24.49 55.48 21.02
C THR A 124 25.58 56.35 20.41
N GLY A 125 25.47 56.70 19.15
CA GLY A 125 26.57 57.40 18.46
C GLY A 125 27.71 56.44 18.00
N VAL A 126 27.64 55.16 18.31
CA VAL A 126 28.66 54.17 17.98
C VAL A 126 28.33 53.47 16.63
N VAL A 127 29.34 53.34 15.78
CA VAL A 127 29.28 52.60 14.54
C VAL A 127 30.22 51.41 14.60
N ALA A 128 29.69 50.23 14.41
CA ALA A 128 30.48 49.01 14.24
C ALA A 128 30.88 48.85 12.77
N VAL A 129 32.18 48.74 12.52
CA VAL A 129 32.77 48.45 11.22
C VAL A 129 33.14 46.97 11.21
N LYS A 130 32.49 46.18 10.34
CA LYS A 130 32.73 44.76 10.22
C LYS A 130 33.28 44.45 8.82
N SER A 131 34.37 43.72 8.76
CA SER A 131 34.87 43.20 7.50
C SER A 131 34.90 41.67 7.55
N THR A 132 34.36 41.04 6.51
CA THR A 132 34.28 39.58 6.39
C THR A 132 34.99 39.10 5.14
N THR A 133 36.09 38.36 5.34
CA THR A 133 36.92 37.82 4.25
C THR A 133 37.26 36.35 4.48
N LEU A 134 37.97 35.74 3.51
CA LEU A 134 38.46 34.35 3.61
C LEU A 134 39.71 34.23 4.49
N GLU A 135 40.36 35.34 4.79
CA GLU A 135 41.61 35.41 5.56
C GLU A 135 41.42 36.31 6.80
N ALA A 136 41.78 35.79 7.98
CA ALA A 136 41.55 36.46 9.25
C ALA A 136 42.30 37.79 9.34
N GLN A 137 43.56 37.84 8.87
CA GLN A 137 44.39 39.08 8.89
C GLN A 137 43.79 40.12 7.95
N LEU A 138 43.41 39.74 6.74
CA LEU A 138 42.82 40.62 5.74
C LEU A 138 41.52 41.28 6.25
N SER A 139 40.68 40.52 7.00
CA SER A 139 39.45 41.08 7.56
C SER A 139 39.73 42.17 8.59
N ALA A 140 40.75 42.00 9.43
CA ALA A 140 41.15 43.00 10.41
C ALA A 140 41.77 44.21 9.73
N ASP A 141 42.64 44.01 8.75
CA ASP A 141 43.33 45.10 8.05
C ASP A 141 42.36 45.98 7.24
N ILE A 142 41.37 45.38 6.53
CA ILE A 142 40.33 46.16 5.84
C ILE A 142 39.52 46.98 6.83
N ALA A 143 39.07 46.39 7.96
CA ALA A 143 38.27 47.10 8.94
C ALA A 143 39.05 48.27 9.57
N ASN A 144 40.34 48.07 9.90
CA ASN A 144 41.19 49.08 10.49
C ASN A 144 41.49 50.20 9.50
N VAL A 145 41.86 49.91 8.24
CA VAL A 145 42.11 50.92 7.20
C VAL A 145 40.86 51.74 6.90
N VAL A 146 39.66 51.12 6.91
CA VAL A 146 38.40 51.87 6.79
C VAL A 146 38.21 52.83 7.95
N MET A 147 38.51 52.42 9.17
CA MET A 147 38.37 53.26 10.35
C MET A 147 39.39 54.41 10.37
N GLU A 148 40.58 54.24 9.79
CA GLU A 148 41.58 55.30 9.66
C GLU A 148 41.19 56.33 8.58
N ILE A 149 40.59 55.89 7.46
CA ILE A 149 40.22 56.78 6.35
C ILE A 149 38.87 57.46 6.60
N ALA A 150 37.93 56.83 7.30
CA ALA A 150 36.57 57.33 7.49
C ALA A 150 36.50 58.71 8.16
N PRO A 151 37.28 59.05 9.20
CA PRO A 151 37.27 60.37 9.82
C PRO A 151 37.63 61.49 8.85
N GLU A 152 38.67 61.36 8.11
CA GLU A 152 39.12 62.34 7.10
C GLU A 152 38.08 62.57 5.99
N GLU A 153 37.47 61.52 5.52
CA GLU A 153 36.48 61.60 4.47
C GLU A 153 35.17 62.23 4.91
N ILE A 154 34.74 62.02 6.17
CA ILE A 154 33.52 62.64 6.69
C ILE A 154 33.71 64.15 6.93
N VAL A 155 34.85 64.55 7.47
CA VAL A 155 35.17 65.94 7.65
C VAL A 155 35.27 66.64 6.27
N ARG A 156 35.86 66.03 5.29
CA ARG A 156 35.94 66.56 3.94
C ARG A 156 34.59 66.77 3.26
N VAL A 157 33.62 65.84 3.48
CA VAL A 157 32.29 65.86 2.80
C VAL A 157 31.27 66.69 3.57
N VAL A 158 31.24 66.56 4.88
CA VAL A 158 30.19 67.14 5.74
C VAL A 158 30.66 68.52 6.35
N GLY A 159 31.96 68.71 6.56
CA GLY A 159 32.53 69.91 7.04
C GLY A 159 32.38 70.12 8.59
N VAL A 160 31.65 69.22 9.25
CA VAL A 160 31.42 69.26 10.71
C VAL A 160 31.35 67.81 11.22
N GLY A 161 31.64 67.67 12.53
CA GLY A 161 31.59 66.38 13.24
C GLY A 161 32.98 65.81 13.52
N ASN A 162 33.06 64.98 14.53
CA ASN A 162 34.25 64.20 14.86
C ASN A 162 33.96 62.74 14.88
N VAL A 163 34.92 61.94 14.41
CA VAL A 163 34.84 60.44 14.38
C VAL A 163 36.09 59.94 15.09
N ASP A 164 35.92 59.39 16.26
CA ASP A 164 37.00 58.81 17.05
C ASP A 164 36.96 57.31 17.02
N ILE A 165 38.11 56.64 16.82
CA ILE A 165 38.23 55.20 16.88
C ILE A 165 38.18 54.80 18.37
N MET A 166 37.17 53.99 18.73
CA MET A 166 37.05 53.43 20.08
C MET A 166 37.89 52.15 20.22
N ASP A 167 37.65 51.17 19.34
CA ASP A 167 38.36 49.92 19.37
C ASP A 167 38.77 49.52 17.95
N TYR A 168 40.05 49.19 17.77
CA TYR A 168 40.53 48.59 16.53
C TYR A 168 40.05 47.16 16.36
N ALA A 169 39.82 46.79 15.13
CA ALA A 169 39.43 45.43 14.80
C ALA A 169 40.60 44.46 15.07
N VAL A 170 40.32 43.44 15.89
CA VAL A 170 41.28 42.38 16.25
C VAL A 170 41.15 41.25 15.27
N VAL A 171 42.29 40.59 14.93
CA VAL A 171 42.33 39.42 14.06
C VAL A 171 41.53 38.30 14.68
N PRO A 172 40.48 37.81 14.01
CA PRO A 172 39.65 36.75 14.55
C PRO A 172 40.41 35.40 14.58
N VAL A 173 40.40 34.75 15.75
CA VAL A 173 41.08 33.46 15.96
C VAL A 173 40.28 32.29 15.41
N LEU A 174 38.94 32.41 15.40
CA LEU A 174 38.01 31.36 14.95
C LEU A 174 37.25 31.81 13.70
N PRO A 175 37.00 30.92 12.75
CA PRO A 175 36.14 31.23 11.62
C PRO A 175 34.71 31.48 12.08
N ASN A 176 33.96 32.20 11.28
CA ASN A 176 32.56 32.45 11.53
C ASN A 176 31.78 31.16 11.62
N GLU A 177 30.85 31.05 12.57
CA GLU A 177 29.89 29.98 12.58
C GLU A 177 29.10 29.95 11.26
N LYS A 178 29.04 28.80 10.63
CA LYS A 178 28.29 28.59 9.38
C LYS A 178 26.77 28.62 9.61
N LYS A 179 26.25 29.69 10.25
CA LYS A 179 24.81 29.87 10.56
C LYS A 179 23.93 29.78 9.29
N ALA A 180 24.44 30.25 8.16
CA ALA A 180 23.75 30.16 6.87
C ALA A 180 23.54 28.68 6.42
N VAL A 181 24.41 27.77 6.86
CA VAL A 181 24.25 26.33 6.59
C VAL A 181 23.01 25.79 7.29
N PHE A 182 22.83 26.10 8.58
CA PHE A 182 21.67 25.67 9.36
C PHE A 182 20.34 26.17 8.78
N SER A 183 20.27 27.43 8.36
CA SER A 183 19.04 27.98 7.75
C SER A 183 18.70 27.36 6.39
N SER A 184 19.68 26.85 5.65
CA SER A 184 19.50 26.21 4.33
C SER A 184 19.25 24.71 4.41
N LEU A 185 19.54 24.05 5.53
CA LEU A 185 19.33 22.60 5.71
C LEU A 185 17.86 22.17 5.56
N LYS A 186 16.90 23.05 5.87
CA LYS A 186 15.47 22.84 5.59
C LYS A 186 15.18 22.52 4.11
N TYR A 187 15.96 23.07 3.18
CA TYR A 187 15.78 22.76 1.76
C TYR A 187 16.23 21.36 1.40
N GLY A 188 17.31 20.88 2.03
CA GLY A 188 17.76 19.49 1.88
C GLY A 188 16.73 18.50 2.41
N ALA A 189 16.18 18.74 3.58
CA ALA A 189 15.12 17.94 4.17
C ALA A 189 13.84 17.95 3.31
N ALA A 190 13.43 19.13 2.81
CA ALA A 190 12.27 19.27 1.95
C ALA A 190 12.45 18.53 0.61
N ALA A 191 13.64 18.61 0.00
CA ALA A 191 13.96 17.87 -1.23
C ALA A 191 13.94 16.35 -1.02
N GLY A 192 14.49 15.86 0.11
CA GLY A 192 14.43 14.45 0.49
C GLY A 192 13.01 13.95 0.70
N ALA A 193 12.17 14.73 1.39
CA ALA A 193 10.76 14.42 1.59
C ALA A 193 9.97 14.41 0.26
N ALA A 194 10.20 15.40 -0.60
CA ALA A 194 9.57 15.45 -1.93
C ALA A 194 9.96 14.25 -2.80
N PHE A 195 11.23 13.85 -2.79
CA PHE A 195 11.70 12.65 -3.47
C PHE A 195 10.99 11.39 -2.96
N ALA A 196 10.83 11.24 -1.64
CA ALA A 196 10.12 10.10 -1.04
C ALA A 196 8.65 10.05 -1.47
N VAL A 197 7.95 11.20 -1.52
CA VAL A 197 6.55 11.25 -1.99
C VAL A 197 6.44 10.80 -3.44
N VAL A 198 7.33 11.27 -4.32
CA VAL A 198 7.35 10.86 -5.73
C VAL A 198 7.64 9.37 -5.88
N LEU A 199 8.61 8.85 -5.12
CA LEU A 199 8.98 7.44 -5.11
C LEU A 199 7.81 6.56 -4.63
N LEU A 200 7.16 6.93 -3.52
CA LEU A 200 5.99 6.21 -2.99
C LEU A 200 4.80 6.25 -3.95
N ALA A 201 4.55 7.38 -4.60
CA ALA A 201 3.51 7.49 -5.62
C ALA A 201 3.81 6.57 -6.82
N LEU A 202 5.07 6.52 -7.27
CA LEU A 202 5.50 5.63 -8.34
C LEU A 202 5.33 4.15 -7.95
N LEU A 203 5.77 3.76 -6.75
CA LEU A 203 5.60 2.40 -6.22
C LEU A 203 4.12 2.02 -6.10
N TYR A 204 3.25 2.96 -5.68
CA TYR A 204 1.82 2.73 -5.61
C TYR A 204 1.21 2.46 -7.00
N ILE A 205 1.60 3.24 -8.02
CA ILE A 205 1.12 3.08 -9.40
C ILE A 205 1.59 1.76 -10.02
N LEU A 206 2.84 1.35 -9.75
CA LEU A 206 3.43 0.12 -10.28
C LEU A 206 2.88 -1.15 -9.61
N ASN A 207 2.42 -1.08 -8.36
CA ASN A 207 2.03 -2.25 -7.57
C ASN A 207 0.58 -2.15 -7.08
N GLN A 208 -0.34 -1.90 -7.99
CA GLN A 208 -1.78 -1.86 -7.70
C GLN A 208 -2.34 -3.27 -7.50
N LYS A 209 -2.33 -3.75 -6.27
CA LYS A 209 -2.97 -5.01 -5.88
C LYS A 209 -4.48 -4.81 -5.72
N ILE A 210 -5.23 -5.83 -6.11
CA ILE A 210 -6.68 -5.87 -5.91
C ILE A 210 -6.96 -6.07 -4.41
N THR A 211 -7.60 -5.10 -3.80
CA THR A 211 -7.83 -5.07 -2.35
C THR A 211 -9.28 -5.31 -1.98
N ASP A 212 -10.21 -5.00 -2.86
CA ASP A 212 -11.65 -5.01 -2.59
C ASP A 212 -12.44 -5.69 -3.73
N LEU A 213 -13.46 -6.43 -3.33
CA LEU A 213 -14.43 -7.05 -4.24
C LEU A 213 -15.16 -6.00 -5.11
N ARG A 214 -15.42 -4.79 -4.57
CA ARG A 214 -16.06 -3.69 -5.32
C ARG A 214 -15.19 -3.23 -6.47
N GLU A 215 -13.90 -3.11 -6.23
CA GLU A 215 -12.91 -2.74 -7.24
C GLU A 215 -12.89 -3.75 -8.40
N LEU A 216 -13.01 -5.05 -8.08
CA LEU A 216 -13.10 -6.10 -9.08
C LEU A 216 -14.40 -5.98 -9.90
N LYS A 217 -15.54 -5.72 -9.27
CA LYS A 217 -16.84 -5.53 -9.95
C LYS A 217 -16.90 -4.30 -10.84
N GLU A 218 -16.33 -3.20 -10.39
CA GLU A 218 -16.37 -1.92 -11.13
C GLU A 218 -15.43 -1.90 -12.33
N ASN A 219 -14.24 -2.50 -12.17
CA ASN A 219 -13.21 -2.49 -13.22
C ASN A 219 -13.41 -3.59 -14.27
N TYR A 220 -13.99 -4.72 -13.89
CA TYR A 220 -14.14 -5.89 -14.75
C TYR A 220 -15.62 -6.30 -14.79
N LYS A 221 -16.25 -6.21 -15.93
CA LYS A 221 -17.69 -6.50 -16.12
C LYS A 221 -18.02 -8.01 -16.15
N LEU A 222 -17.28 -8.80 -15.41
CA LEU A 222 -17.48 -10.24 -15.30
C LEU A 222 -18.16 -10.58 -13.98
N PRO A 223 -18.96 -11.67 -13.93
CA PRO A 223 -19.64 -12.08 -12.71
C PRO A 223 -18.64 -12.54 -11.66
N ILE A 224 -18.96 -12.29 -10.40
CA ILE A 224 -18.25 -12.85 -9.26
C ILE A 224 -19.03 -14.06 -8.78
N LEU A 225 -18.47 -15.24 -9.00
CA LEU A 225 -19.13 -16.49 -8.69
C LEU A 225 -19.19 -16.75 -7.18
N ALA A 226 -18.13 -16.41 -6.46
CA ALA A 226 -18.09 -16.47 -5.00
C ALA A 226 -16.99 -15.59 -4.43
N GLU A 227 -17.17 -15.27 -3.14
CA GLU A 227 -16.15 -14.76 -2.25
C GLU A 227 -15.82 -15.85 -1.24
N ILE A 228 -14.56 -16.31 -1.23
CA ILE A 228 -14.10 -17.40 -0.38
C ILE A 228 -13.11 -16.85 0.62
N LYS A 229 -13.41 -17.07 1.90
CA LYS A 229 -12.53 -16.67 2.99
C LYS A 229 -11.35 -17.62 3.14
N ARG A 230 -10.17 -17.07 3.27
CA ARG A 230 -8.98 -17.83 3.58
C ARG A 230 -9.04 -18.30 5.04
N LEU A 231 -8.80 -19.58 5.25
CA LEU A 231 -8.71 -20.16 6.59
C LEU A 231 -7.27 -20.01 7.10
N ASP A 232 -7.06 -19.20 8.14
CA ASP A 232 -5.73 -18.98 8.74
C ASP A 232 -5.19 -20.20 9.51
N SER A 233 -6.06 -21.10 9.96
CA SER A 233 -5.70 -22.34 10.64
C SER A 233 -4.94 -23.35 9.77
N ALA A 234 -4.98 -23.16 8.49
CA ALA A 234 -4.42 -24.05 7.49
C ALA A 234 -2.89 -23.95 7.31
N LYS A 235 -2.19 -23.11 8.05
CA LYS A 235 -0.71 -23.05 8.00
C LYS A 235 -0.02 -24.29 8.59
N LYS A 236 -0.75 -25.16 9.30
CA LYS A 236 -0.18 -26.31 10.04
C LYS A 236 -0.57 -27.68 9.52
N ASP A 237 -1.69 -27.81 8.78
CA ASP A 237 -2.18 -29.08 8.28
C ASP A 237 -2.90 -28.92 6.92
N PRO A 238 -2.40 -29.53 5.82
CA PRO A 238 -3.03 -29.47 4.50
C PRO A 238 -4.47 -30.04 4.46
N GLU A 239 -4.79 -31.03 5.29
CA GLU A 239 -6.14 -31.60 5.34
C GLU A 239 -7.19 -30.63 5.94
N ALA A 240 -6.74 -29.67 6.74
CA ALA A 240 -7.63 -28.62 7.27
C ALA A 240 -8.21 -27.72 6.17
N PHE A 241 -7.69 -27.82 4.91
CA PHE A 241 -8.19 -27.05 3.77
C PHE A 241 -9.36 -27.73 3.05
N LEU A 242 -9.53 -29.03 3.17
CA LEU A 242 -10.56 -29.74 2.45
C LEU A 242 -11.91 -29.64 3.13
N LEU A 243 -12.95 -29.47 2.34
CA LEU A 243 -14.32 -29.50 2.81
C LEU A 243 -14.67 -30.90 3.33
N THR A 244 -15.22 -30.91 4.53
CA THR A 244 -15.76 -32.11 5.18
C THR A 244 -17.12 -31.79 5.77
N ASN A 245 -17.84 -32.81 6.20
CA ASN A 245 -19.10 -32.62 6.95
C ASN A 245 -18.91 -31.87 8.29
N ARG A 246 -17.65 -31.66 8.73
CA ARG A 246 -17.28 -30.93 9.96
C ARG A 246 -16.73 -29.53 9.68
N SER A 247 -16.62 -29.15 8.42
CA SER A 247 -16.13 -27.81 8.06
C SER A 247 -17.05 -26.72 8.61
N PRO A 248 -16.50 -25.54 8.97
CA PRO A 248 -17.32 -24.41 9.42
C PRO A 248 -18.42 -24.09 8.41
N LEU A 249 -19.64 -23.82 8.91
CA LEU A 249 -20.81 -23.56 8.07
C LEU A 249 -20.56 -22.44 7.05
N GLU A 250 -19.88 -21.37 7.46
CA GLU A 250 -19.52 -20.24 6.59
C GLU A 250 -18.70 -20.66 5.36
N VAL A 251 -17.74 -21.56 5.56
CA VAL A 251 -16.89 -22.08 4.47
C VAL A 251 -17.72 -22.97 3.54
N SER A 252 -18.49 -23.88 4.09
CA SER A 252 -19.34 -24.78 3.32
C SER A 252 -20.39 -24.00 2.51
N GLU A 253 -20.98 -22.94 3.08
CA GLU A 253 -21.91 -22.07 2.37
C GLU A 253 -21.25 -21.29 1.22
N ASN A 254 -20.01 -20.84 1.37
CA ASN A 254 -19.31 -20.12 0.31
C ASN A 254 -19.03 -21.03 -0.89
N TYR A 255 -18.59 -22.27 -0.67
CA TYR A 255 -18.43 -23.24 -1.75
C TYR A 255 -19.77 -23.70 -2.33
N ALA A 256 -20.83 -23.81 -1.51
CA ALA A 256 -22.16 -24.07 -2.03
C ALA A 256 -22.67 -22.94 -2.94
N LYS A 257 -22.36 -21.68 -2.62
CA LYS A 257 -22.65 -20.52 -3.50
C LYS A 257 -21.87 -20.61 -4.79
N LEU A 258 -20.56 -20.90 -4.71
CA LEU A 258 -19.71 -21.09 -5.90
C LEU A 258 -20.29 -22.16 -6.82
N ARG A 259 -20.61 -23.33 -6.27
CA ARG A 259 -21.26 -24.43 -7.00
C ARG A 259 -22.56 -23.99 -7.67
N MET A 260 -23.46 -23.35 -6.93
CA MET A 260 -24.75 -22.92 -7.47
C MET A 260 -24.57 -21.92 -8.63
N ASN A 261 -23.69 -20.95 -8.47
CA ASN A 261 -23.42 -19.96 -9.51
C ASN A 261 -22.74 -20.60 -10.72
N LEU A 262 -21.83 -21.55 -10.51
CA LEU A 262 -21.23 -22.31 -11.60
C LEU A 262 -22.29 -23.08 -12.39
N PHE A 263 -23.11 -23.89 -11.74
CA PHE A 263 -24.16 -24.63 -12.43
C PHE A 263 -25.15 -23.71 -13.16
N TYR A 264 -25.43 -22.53 -12.62
CA TYR A 264 -26.25 -21.54 -13.31
C TYR A 264 -25.60 -21.06 -14.61
N THR A 265 -24.27 -20.88 -14.63
CA THR A 265 -23.54 -20.48 -15.86
C THR A 265 -23.42 -21.60 -16.88
N LEU A 266 -23.62 -22.86 -16.46
CA LEU A 266 -23.52 -24.05 -17.30
C LEU A 266 -24.88 -24.54 -17.84
N VAL A 267 -26.02 -23.96 -17.47
CA VAL A 267 -27.37 -24.44 -17.82
C VAL A 267 -27.54 -24.65 -19.34
N ASP A 268 -27.01 -23.69 -20.12
CA ASP A 268 -27.17 -23.71 -21.59
C ASP A 268 -25.91 -24.26 -22.31
N LYS A 269 -25.02 -24.93 -21.60
CA LYS A 269 -23.78 -25.46 -22.15
C LYS A 269 -23.86 -26.96 -22.34
N GLU A 270 -23.49 -27.45 -23.54
CA GLU A 270 -23.36 -28.86 -23.83
C GLU A 270 -22.18 -29.49 -23.08
N GLN A 271 -21.10 -28.71 -22.94
CA GLN A 271 -19.88 -29.12 -22.24
C GLN A 271 -19.98 -28.78 -20.76
N LYS A 272 -19.66 -29.75 -19.92
CA LYS A 272 -19.61 -29.62 -18.46
C LYS A 272 -18.17 -29.65 -17.95
N ILE A 273 -17.24 -29.16 -18.77
CA ILE A 273 -15.81 -29.13 -18.50
C ILE A 273 -15.44 -27.69 -18.18
N VAL A 274 -14.87 -27.46 -17.01
CA VAL A 274 -14.53 -26.12 -16.51
C VAL A 274 -13.06 -26.05 -16.10
N VAL A 275 -12.36 -25.09 -16.64
CA VAL A 275 -10.98 -24.79 -16.27
C VAL A 275 -10.96 -23.92 -15.02
N ILE A 276 -10.16 -24.31 -14.03
CA ILE A 276 -9.84 -23.49 -12.86
C ILE A 276 -8.39 -23.03 -13.02
N THR A 277 -8.21 -21.74 -13.14
CA THR A 277 -6.88 -21.14 -13.29
C THR A 277 -6.79 -19.81 -12.55
N SER A 278 -5.66 -19.13 -12.65
CA SER A 278 -5.38 -17.87 -11.97
C SER A 278 -4.46 -16.99 -12.81
N SER A 279 -4.30 -15.73 -12.43
CA SER A 279 -3.38 -14.83 -13.12
C SER A 279 -1.93 -15.21 -12.87
N VAL A 280 -1.58 -15.47 -11.60
CA VAL A 280 -0.22 -15.81 -11.15
C VAL A 280 -0.23 -17.01 -10.20
N SER A 281 0.94 -17.60 -9.98
CA SER A 281 1.08 -18.72 -9.03
C SER A 281 0.81 -18.28 -7.58
N GLY A 282 0.19 -19.17 -6.77
CA GLY A 282 -0.04 -18.90 -5.34
C GLY A 282 -1.37 -18.20 -5.03
N GLU A 283 -2.29 -18.07 -6.00
CA GLU A 283 -3.61 -17.48 -5.79
C GLU A 283 -4.63 -18.46 -5.17
N GLY A 284 -4.27 -19.72 -4.97
CA GLY A 284 -5.11 -20.72 -4.31
C GLY A 284 -5.98 -21.54 -5.27
N LYS A 285 -5.67 -21.55 -6.58
CA LYS A 285 -6.42 -22.29 -7.61
C LYS A 285 -6.68 -23.75 -7.23
N SER A 286 -5.63 -24.50 -6.88
CA SER A 286 -5.74 -25.94 -6.60
C SER A 286 -6.54 -26.26 -5.33
N THR A 287 -6.46 -25.41 -4.30
CA THR A 287 -7.30 -25.53 -3.10
C THR A 287 -8.76 -25.25 -3.43
N ILE A 288 -9.02 -24.27 -4.29
CA ILE A 288 -10.39 -23.90 -4.68
C ILE A 288 -10.98 -24.97 -5.60
N SER A 289 -10.20 -25.50 -6.57
CA SER A 289 -10.64 -26.58 -7.46
C SER A 289 -11.00 -27.84 -6.69
N ALA A 290 -10.15 -28.28 -5.74
CA ALA A 290 -10.42 -29.43 -4.87
C ALA A 290 -11.71 -29.25 -4.05
N ASN A 291 -11.88 -28.13 -3.38
CA ASN A 291 -13.06 -27.87 -2.57
C ASN A 291 -14.34 -27.65 -3.37
N LEU A 292 -14.24 -27.07 -4.58
CA LEU A 292 -15.37 -26.99 -5.50
C LEU A 292 -15.80 -28.38 -5.96
N ALA A 293 -14.85 -29.25 -6.31
CA ALA A 293 -15.12 -30.65 -6.66
C ALA A 293 -15.85 -31.36 -5.51
N ILE A 294 -15.34 -31.24 -4.29
CA ILE A 294 -15.94 -31.81 -3.09
C ILE A 294 -17.37 -31.26 -2.86
N SER A 295 -17.55 -29.93 -2.96
CA SER A 295 -18.87 -29.32 -2.80
C SER A 295 -19.89 -29.82 -3.84
N CYS A 296 -19.44 -30.04 -5.07
CA CYS A 296 -20.28 -30.58 -6.14
C CYS A 296 -20.62 -32.06 -5.89
N ALA A 297 -19.64 -32.86 -5.49
CA ALA A 297 -19.85 -34.29 -5.19
C ALA A 297 -20.76 -34.50 -3.97
N MET A 298 -20.60 -33.70 -2.90
CA MET A 298 -21.49 -33.70 -1.72
C MET A 298 -22.94 -33.37 -2.08
N SER A 299 -23.21 -32.70 -3.18
CA SER A 299 -24.57 -32.42 -3.67
C SER A 299 -25.16 -33.51 -4.56
N GLY A 300 -24.43 -34.62 -4.76
CA GLY A 300 -24.88 -35.78 -5.49
C GLY A 300 -24.47 -35.83 -6.97
N ASN A 301 -23.62 -34.90 -7.43
CA ASN A 301 -23.08 -34.93 -8.78
C ASN A 301 -21.89 -35.89 -8.87
N LYS A 302 -21.74 -36.55 -10.00
CA LYS A 302 -20.56 -37.37 -10.34
C LYS A 302 -19.47 -36.43 -10.85
N VAL A 303 -18.42 -36.20 -10.07
CA VAL A 303 -17.40 -35.19 -10.33
C VAL A 303 -16.03 -35.83 -10.48
N ILE A 304 -15.29 -35.40 -11.49
CA ILE A 304 -13.87 -35.67 -11.62
C ILE A 304 -13.07 -34.37 -11.57
N LEU A 305 -12.01 -34.39 -10.78
CA LEU A 305 -10.97 -33.35 -10.78
C LEU A 305 -9.79 -33.91 -11.58
N VAL A 306 -9.32 -33.18 -12.57
CA VAL A 306 -8.16 -33.50 -13.37
C VAL A 306 -7.02 -32.54 -12.99
N ASP A 307 -5.94 -33.07 -12.47
CA ASP A 307 -4.72 -32.32 -12.22
C ASP A 307 -3.97 -32.08 -13.52
N SER A 308 -4.26 -30.97 -14.17
CA SER A 308 -3.68 -30.59 -15.46
C SER A 308 -2.48 -29.66 -15.32
N ASP A 309 -2.04 -29.32 -14.09
CA ASP A 309 -0.78 -28.64 -13.81
C ASP A 309 0.38 -29.65 -13.77
N MET A 310 0.69 -30.21 -14.93
CA MET A 310 1.76 -31.22 -15.07
C MET A 310 3.14 -30.66 -14.70
N ARG A 311 3.30 -29.34 -14.61
CA ARG A 311 4.57 -28.70 -14.25
C ARG A 311 4.78 -28.65 -12.75
N ARG A 312 3.69 -28.43 -12.00
CA ARG A 312 3.69 -28.34 -10.54
C ARG A 312 2.37 -28.83 -9.98
N SER A 313 2.22 -30.15 -9.96
CA SER A 313 1.07 -30.79 -9.35
C SER A 313 0.95 -30.38 -7.87
N SER A 314 -0.10 -29.64 -7.53
CA SER A 314 -0.42 -29.29 -6.14
C SER A 314 -1.51 -30.20 -5.56
N GLN A 315 -2.21 -30.96 -6.40
CA GLN A 315 -3.26 -31.88 -5.96
C GLN A 315 -2.67 -33.06 -5.19
N SER A 316 -1.42 -33.47 -5.52
CA SER A 316 -0.70 -34.50 -4.78
C SER A 316 -0.49 -34.17 -3.30
N GLU A 317 -0.17 -32.90 -3.00
CA GLU A 317 -0.03 -32.42 -1.63
C GLU A 317 -1.40 -32.32 -0.92
N ILE A 318 -2.43 -31.89 -1.65
CA ILE A 318 -3.77 -31.67 -1.11
C ILE A 318 -4.46 -33.01 -0.77
N PHE A 319 -4.37 -34.01 -1.66
CA PHE A 319 -5.00 -35.33 -1.48
C PHE A 319 -4.01 -36.40 -0.98
N LYS A 320 -2.76 -36.04 -0.70
CA LYS A 320 -1.70 -36.90 -0.13
C LYS A 320 -1.47 -38.18 -0.94
N TYR A 321 -1.35 -38.05 -2.25
CA TYR A 321 -0.96 -39.18 -3.11
C TYR A 321 0.51 -39.03 -3.58
N GLU A 322 1.10 -40.17 -3.91
CA GLU A 322 2.47 -40.23 -4.43
C GLU A 322 2.53 -39.68 -5.87
N THR A 323 3.48 -38.79 -6.13
CA THR A 323 3.64 -38.09 -7.42
C THR A 323 4.26 -38.99 -8.51
N ASP A 324 4.80 -40.13 -8.15
CA ASP A 324 5.45 -41.10 -9.09
C ASP A 324 4.45 -42.15 -9.61
N LYS A 325 3.20 -41.73 -9.81
CA LYS A 325 2.13 -42.58 -10.41
C LYS A 325 1.82 -42.13 -11.81
N GLU A 326 1.41 -43.07 -12.64
CA GLU A 326 0.83 -42.77 -13.94
C GLU A 326 -0.40 -41.87 -13.80
N GLY A 327 -0.60 -40.97 -14.76
CA GLY A 327 -1.68 -40.02 -14.74
C GLY A 327 -1.96 -39.41 -16.10
N LEU A 328 -2.43 -38.16 -16.11
CA LEU A 328 -2.85 -37.43 -17.31
C LEU A 328 -1.75 -37.43 -18.39
N SER A 329 -0.51 -37.12 -18.02
CA SER A 329 0.61 -37.06 -18.97
C SER A 329 0.87 -38.42 -19.64
N ASP A 330 0.70 -39.53 -18.92
CA ASP A 330 0.90 -40.89 -19.43
C ASP A 330 -0.25 -41.31 -20.33
N VAL A 331 -1.49 -40.92 -19.99
CA VAL A 331 -2.68 -41.10 -20.83
C VAL A 331 -2.50 -40.38 -22.17
N LEU A 332 -2.09 -39.09 -22.10
CA LEU A 332 -1.88 -38.27 -23.30
C LEU A 332 -0.70 -38.75 -24.15
N ALA A 333 0.32 -39.33 -23.53
CA ALA A 333 1.41 -40.01 -24.22
C ALA A 333 1.00 -41.37 -24.82
N GLY A 334 -0.19 -41.90 -24.47
CA GLY A 334 -0.70 -43.16 -24.94
C GLY A 334 -0.09 -44.39 -24.25
N ARG A 335 0.45 -44.24 -23.06
CA ARG A 335 1.06 -45.30 -22.27
C ARG A 335 0.03 -46.13 -21.52
N CYS A 336 -1.08 -45.50 -21.11
CA CYS A 336 -2.17 -46.13 -20.37
C CYS A 336 -3.52 -45.51 -20.72
N GLN A 337 -4.60 -46.19 -20.30
CA GLN A 337 -5.96 -45.65 -20.41
C GLN A 337 -6.32 -44.91 -19.14
N TRP A 338 -7.09 -43.82 -19.26
CA TRP A 338 -7.47 -42.97 -18.15
C TRP A 338 -8.25 -43.71 -17.05
N GLN A 339 -9.07 -44.72 -17.43
CA GLN A 339 -9.83 -45.53 -16.48
C GLN A 339 -8.95 -46.32 -15.51
N ASN A 340 -7.71 -46.65 -15.91
CA ASN A 340 -6.78 -47.44 -15.11
C ASN A 340 -6.01 -46.59 -14.09
N VAL A 341 -5.91 -45.27 -14.34
CA VAL A 341 -5.08 -44.35 -13.53
C VAL A 341 -5.91 -43.41 -12.65
N ILE A 342 -7.23 -43.40 -12.79
CA ILE A 342 -8.12 -42.63 -11.92
C ILE A 342 -8.05 -43.15 -10.49
N MET A 343 -7.90 -42.22 -9.57
CA MET A 343 -8.07 -42.43 -8.15
C MET A 343 -9.54 -42.16 -7.79
N LYS A 344 -10.29 -43.17 -7.41
CA LYS A 344 -11.71 -43.05 -7.08
C LYS A 344 -11.90 -42.67 -5.62
N ASP A 345 -12.91 -41.81 -5.38
CA ASP A 345 -13.34 -41.37 -4.04
C ASP A 345 -12.18 -40.88 -3.15
N VAL A 346 -11.31 -40.01 -3.72
CA VAL A 346 -10.17 -39.44 -2.97
C VAL A 346 -10.64 -38.56 -1.80
N ALA A 347 -11.80 -37.92 -1.94
CA ALA A 347 -12.47 -37.19 -0.86
C ALA A 347 -13.96 -37.00 -1.21
N GLN A 348 -14.88 -37.38 -0.31
CA GLN A 348 -16.32 -37.14 -0.45
C GLN A 348 -16.91 -37.51 -1.84
N LYS A 349 -16.51 -38.63 -2.39
CA LYS A 349 -16.92 -39.16 -3.71
C LYS A 349 -16.41 -38.35 -4.92
N VAL A 350 -15.33 -37.64 -4.78
CA VAL A 350 -14.60 -37.03 -5.91
C VAL A 350 -13.63 -38.03 -6.49
N ASP A 351 -13.70 -38.21 -7.80
CA ASP A 351 -12.68 -38.94 -8.55
C ASP A 351 -11.56 -37.96 -8.97
N LEU A 352 -10.32 -38.41 -8.94
CA LEU A 352 -9.14 -37.61 -9.30
C LEU A 352 -8.34 -38.31 -10.40
N LEU A 353 -8.08 -37.59 -11.48
CA LEU A 353 -7.06 -37.98 -12.46
C LEU A 353 -5.78 -37.23 -12.13
N PRO A 354 -4.73 -37.88 -11.57
CA PRO A 354 -3.48 -37.22 -11.20
C PRO A 354 -2.72 -36.72 -12.44
N ALA A 355 -1.78 -35.79 -12.24
CA ALA A 355 -1.00 -35.19 -13.33
C ALA A 355 -0.12 -36.22 -14.09
N GLY A 356 0.35 -37.26 -13.40
CA GLY A 356 1.28 -38.24 -13.96
C GLY A 356 2.74 -37.76 -13.92
N HIS A 357 3.58 -38.46 -14.65
CA HIS A 357 4.99 -38.14 -14.76
C HIS A 357 5.19 -36.79 -15.47
N LEU A 358 6.19 -36.00 -15.02
CA LEU A 358 6.51 -34.70 -15.62
C LEU A 358 6.94 -34.88 -17.11
N PRO A 359 6.15 -34.44 -18.09
CA PRO A 359 6.52 -34.54 -19.48
C PRO A 359 7.45 -33.42 -19.92
N PRO A 360 8.26 -33.58 -20.98
CA PRO A 360 9.09 -32.52 -21.52
C PRO A 360 8.27 -31.40 -22.20
N ASN A 361 7.07 -31.69 -22.70
CA ASN A 361 6.23 -30.78 -23.49
C ASN A 361 4.76 -30.77 -23.04
N PRO A 362 4.43 -30.26 -21.85
CA PRO A 362 3.07 -30.25 -21.30
C PRO A 362 2.03 -29.57 -22.21
N ALA A 363 2.37 -28.41 -22.79
CA ALA A 363 1.45 -27.65 -23.64
C ALA A 363 1.03 -28.43 -24.89
N GLU A 364 1.98 -29.07 -25.58
CA GLU A 364 1.69 -29.91 -26.78
C GLU A 364 0.79 -31.12 -26.46
N LEU A 365 0.98 -31.70 -25.27
CA LEU A 365 0.11 -32.80 -24.83
C LEU A 365 -1.33 -32.30 -24.59
N LEU A 366 -1.51 -31.13 -24.02
CA LEU A 366 -2.82 -30.52 -23.78
C LEU A 366 -3.52 -30.10 -25.10
N GLU A 367 -2.76 -29.73 -26.13
CA GLU A 367 -3.28 -29.41 -27.47
C GLU A 367 -3.54 -30.65 -28.33
N SER A 368 -3.12 -31.83 -27.88
CA SER A 368 -3.18 -33.05 -28.69
C SER A 368 -4.62 -33.54 -28.93
N ALA A 369 -4.82 -34.26 -30.05
CA ALA A 369 -6.08 -34.94 -30.33
C ALA A 369 -6.49 -35.97 -29.25
N ARG A 370 -5.51 -36.51 -28.50
CA ARG A 370 -5.78 -37.38 -27.35
C ARG A 370 -6.40 -36.65 -26.19
N MET A 371 -5.99 -35.41 -25.93
CA MET A 371 -6.63 -34.58 -24.91
C MET A 371 -8.08 -34.26 -25.29
N GLN A 372 -8.35 -33.96 -26.55
CA GLN A 372 -9.70 -33.70 -27.05
C GLN A 372 -10.60 -34.95 -26.85
N GLN A 373 -10.08 -36.12 -27.22
CA GLN A 373 -10.81 -37.37 -27.02
C GLN A 373 -11.06 -37.67 -25.55
N LEU A 374 -10.04 -37.48 -24.69
CA LEU A 374 -10.17 -37.67 -23.26
C LEU A 374 -11.25 -36.75 -22.67
N LEU A 375 -11.26 -35.46 -23.06
CA LEU A 375 -12.27 -34.51 -22.59
C LEU A 375 -13.69 -34.93 -22.99
N LEU A 376 -13.89 -35.42 -24.21
CA LEU A 376 -15.20 -35.95 -24.64
C LEU A 376 -15.62 -37.16 -23.80
N GLU A 377 -14.73 -38.14 -23.62
CA GLU A 377 -14.99 -39.32 -22.80
C GLU A 377 -15.31 -38.98 -21.35
N LEU A 378 -14.60 -37.99 -20.76
CA LEU A 378 -14.87 -37.52 -19.41
C LEU A 378 -16.19 -36.74 -19.31
N ASN A 379 -16.54 -35.93 -20.31
CA ASN A 379 -17.81 -35.22 -20.37
C ASN A 379 -19.02 -36.14 -20.41
N ASP A 380 -18.88 -37.31 -21.08
CA ASP A 380 -19.93 -38.33 -21.13
C ASP A 380 -20.01 -39.13 -19.83
N ALA A 381 -18.87 -39.33 -19.13
CA ALA A 381 -18.79 -40.18 -17.95
C ALA A 381 -19.16 -39.46 -16.64
N TYR A 382 -19.05 -38.12 -16.59
CA TYR A 382 -19.22 -37.31 -15.39
C TYR A 382 -20.22 -36.16 -15.59
N ASP A 383 -20.88 -35.73 -14.48
CA ASP A 383 -21.78 -34.59 -14.49
C ASP A 383 -21.00 -33.25 -14.48
N LEU A 384 -19.75 -33.27 -14.00
CA LEU A 384 -18.85 -32.12 -13.99
C LEU A 384 -17.39 -32.58 -14.06
N VAL A 385 -16.63 -32.00 -14.96
CA VAL A 385 -15.18 -32.14 -15.08
C VAL A 385 -14.51 -30.84 -14.73
N LEU A 386 -13.65 -30.85 -13.73
CA LEU A 386 -12.85 -29.70 -13.32
C LEU A 386 -11.39 -29.92 -13.70
N LEU A 387 -10.82 -29.01 -14.49
CA LEU A 387 -9.41 -29.01 -14.86
C LEU A 387 -8.66 -28.02 -14.00
N ASP A 388 -7.83 -28.49 -13.05
CA ASP A 388 -6.90 -27.62 -12.29
C ASP A 388 -5.68 -27.34 -13.16
N MET A 389 -5.56 -26.12 -13.67
CA MET A 389 -4.54 -25.76 -14.64
C MET A 389 -3.57 -24.71 -14.09
N PRO A 390 -2.34 -24.61 -14.63
CA PRO A 390 -1.37 -23.58 -14.21
C PRO A 390 -1.88 -22.16 -14.47
N PRO A 391 -1.22 -21.12 -13.90
CA PRO A 391 -1.60 -19.73 -14.13
C PRO A 391 -1.42 -19.28 -15.59
N VAL A 392 -2.38 -18.51 -16.11
CA VAL A 392 -2.43 -18.07 -17.52
C VAL A 392 -1.27 -17.15 -17.92
N ASP A 393 -0.80 -16.29 -16.99
CA ASP A 393 0.31 -15.34 -17.30
C ASP A 393 1.68 -16.04 -17.40
N ILE A 394 1.79 -17.26 -16.85
CA ILE A 394 3.06 -18.00 -16.83
C ILE A 394 3.18 -18.91 -18.04
N VAL A 395 2.08 -19.55 -18.43
CA VAL A 395 2.06 -20.55 -19.52
C VAL A 395 0.73 -20.51 -20.26
N ALA A 396 0.77 -20.87 -21.53
CA ALA A 396 -0.42 -20.96 -22.39
C ALA A 396 -1.26 -22.22 -22.16
N ASP A 397 -0.81 -23.15 -21.30
CA ASP A 397 -1.44 -24.44 -21.05
C ASP A 397 -2.97 -24.36 -20.81
N PRO A 398 -3.52 -23.41 -20.01
CA PRO A 398 -4.97 -23.29 -19.81
C PRO A 398 -5.74 -22.91 -21.07
N LEU A 399 -5.09 -22.28 -22.02
CA LEU A 399 -5.68 -21.78 -23.26
C LEU A 399 -5.70 -22.84 -24.35
N ALA A 400 -4.85 -23.85 -24.24
CA ALA A 400 -4.75 -24.96 -25.17
C ALA A 400 -6.06 -25.79 -25.30
N VAL A 401 -6.87 -25.81 -24.26
CA VAL A 401 -8.13 -26.56 -24.20
C VAL A 401 -9.38 -25.69 -24.45
N SER A 402 -9.21 -24.41 -24.81
CA SER A 402 -10.31 -23.42 -24.91
C SER A 402 -11.50 -23.89 -25.78
N ALA A 403 -11.24 -24.56 -26.89
CA ALA A 403 -12.27 -25.01 -27.81
C ALA A 403 -13.14 -26.17 -27.27
N HIS A 404 -12.70 -26.86 -26.21
CA HIS A 404 -13.30 -28.11 -25.72
C HIS A 404 -13.88 -27.97 -24.30
N VAL A 405 -13.94 -26.77 -23.76
CA VAL A 405 -14.43 -26.50 -22.42
C VAL A 405 -15.57 -25.48 -22.42
N ALA A 406 -16.44 -25.52 -21.42
CA ALA A 406 -17.50 -24.49 -21.23
C ALA A 406 -16.93 -23.12 -20.97
N GLY A 407 -15.74 -23.04 -20.37
CA GLY A 407 -15.01 -21.84 -20.07
C GLY A 407 -14.09 -22.00 -18.85
N CYS A 408 -13.53 -20.88 -18.40
CA CYS A 408 -12.64 -20.86 -17.25
C CYS A 408 -13.17 -20.00 -16.09
N ILE A 409 -12.79 -20.37 -14.88
CA ILE A 409 -12.94 -19.57 -13.67
C ILE A 409 -11.55 -19.01 -13.32
N LEU A 410 -11.46 -17.69 -13.16
CA LEU A 410 -10.24 -17.03 -12.74
C LEU A 410 -10.28 -16.77 -11.22
N ILE A 411 -9.28 -17.31 -10.53
CA ILE A 411 -9.09 -17.06 -9.09
C ILE A 411 -8.34 -15.74 -8.93
N VAL A 412 -8.87 -14.86 -8.10
CA VAL A 412 -8.29 -13.55 -7.78
C VAL A 412 -8.05 -13.47 -6.29
N ARG A 413 -6.78 -13.39 -5.88
CA ARG A 413 -6.42 -13.35 -4.47
C ARG A 413 -6.27 -11.92 -3.98
N GLN A 414 -7.01 -11.59 -2.91
CA GLN A 414 -6.98 -10.31 -2.22
C GLN A 414 -5.55 -9.96 -1.75
N HIS A 415 -5.14 -8.70 -1.90
CA HIS A 415 -3.82 -8.16 -1.54
C HIS A 415 -2.63 -8.86 -2.21
N PHE A 416 -2.88 -9.71 -3.19
CA PHE A 416 -1.87 -10.49 -3.89
C PHE A 416 -1.90 -10.26 -5.41
N THR A 417 -3.03 -10.53 -6.06
CA THR A 417 -3.23 -10.31 -7.49
C THR A 417 -3.16 -8.83 -7.83
N THR A 418 -2.39 -8.47 -8.85
CA THR A 418 -2.37 -7.09 -9.35
C THR A 418 -3.37 -6.89 -10.48
N HIS A 419 -3.82 -5.65 -10.67
CA HIS A 419 -4.65 -5.31 -11.83
C HIS A 419 -3.94 -5.55 -13.16
N GLN A 420 -2.62 -5.47 -13.19
CA GLN A 420 -1.82 -5.74 -14.37
C GLN A 420 -1.86 -7.22 -14.74
N ASP A 421 -1.63 -8.11 -13.77
CA ASP A 421 -1.62 -9.56 -13.99
C ASP A 421 -3.01 -10.05 -14.41
N LEU A 422 -4.06 -9.57 -13.73
CA LEU A 422 -5.42 -9.95 -14.10
C LEU A 422 -5.80 -9.48 -15.52
N ARG A 423 -5.37 -8.28 -15.94
CA ARG A 423 -5.59 -7.80 -17.30
C ARG A 423 -4.85 -8.62 -18.32
N LYS A 424 -3.61 -9.04 -18.06
CA LYS A 424 -2.87 -9.93 -18.95
C LYS A 424 -3.58 -11.27 -19.11
N ALA A 425 -4.03 -11.87 -18.01
CA ALA A 425 -4.77 -13.13 -18.04
C ALA A 425 -6.08 -13.00 -18.82
N LEU A 426 -6.83 -11.92 -18.67
CA LEU A 426 -8.05 -11.67 -19.43
C LEU A 426 -7.79 -11.44 -20.92
N ASN A 427 -6.75 -10.70 -21.26
CA ASN A 427 -6.36 -10.48 -22.65
C ASN A 427 -5.93 -11.81 -23.31
N ALA A 428 -5.19 -12.65 -22.59
CA ALA A 428 -4.80 -13.97 -23.09
C ALA A 428 -6.02 -14.89 -23.32
N ALA A 429 -6.99 -14.86 -22.40
CA ALA A 429 -8.25 -15.57 -22.58
C ALA A 429 -9.06 -15.06 -23.80
N GLU A 430 -9.12 -13.73 -24.00
CA GLU A 430 -9.78 -13.11 -25.16
C GLU A 430 -9.10 -13.49 -26.48
N MET A 431 -7.77 -13.59 -26.51
CA MET A 431 -7.01 -13.97 -27.72
C MET A 431 -7.26 -15.41 -28.19
N THR A 432 -7.67 -16.29 -27.29
CA THR A 432 -7.91 -17.72 -27.55
C THR A 432 -9.39 -18.09 -27.54
N ASP A 433 -10.28 -17.09 -27.54
CA ASP A 433 -11.73 -17.27 -27.41
C ASP A 433 -12.15 -18.09 -26.17
N MET A 434 -11.32 -18.12 -25.13
CA MET A 434 -11.63 -18.76 -23.87
C MET A 434 -12.74 -17.99 -23.15
N ASN A 435 -13.89 -18.61 -22.98
CA ASN A 435 -15.00 -18.02 -22.26
C ASN A 435 -14.68 -17.91 -20.76
N VAL A 436 -14.57 -16.69 -20.22
CA VAL A 436 -14.38 -16.47 -18.78
C VAL A 436 -15.73 -16.47 -18.08
N LEU A 437 -16.05 -17.56 -17.37
CA LEU A 437 -17.33 -17.75 -16.65
C LEU A 437 -17.47 -16.77 -15.48
N GLY A 438 -16.36 -16.32 -14.89
CA GLY A 438 -16.35 -15.35 -13.82
C GLY A 438 -15.13 -15.46 -12.91
N PHE A 439 -15.17 -14.67 -11.84
CA PHE A 439 -14.12 -14.64 -10.83
C PHE A 439 -14.53 -15.36 -9.56
N VAL A 440 -13.57 -15.96 -8.89
CA VAL A 440 -13.64 -16.31 -7.47
C VAL A 440 -12.69 -15.40 -6.72
N PHE A 441 -13.22 -14.59 -5.82
CA PHE A 441 -12.43 -13.70 -4.97
C PHE A 441 -12.01 -14.43 -3.69
N TYR A 442 -10.72 -14.60 -3.49
CA TYR A 442 -10.13 -15.35 -2.38
C TYR A 442 -9.36 -14.42 -1.46
N GLY A 443 -9.79 -14.25 -0.21
CA GLY A 443 -9.21 -13.26 0.68
C GLY A 443 -9.34 -13.53 2.18
N GLU A 444 -8.70 -12.68 2.98
CA GLU A 444 -8.69 -12.77 4.45
C GLU A 444 -9.92 -12.12 5.08
N HIS A 445 -10.46 -11.08 4.45
CA HIS A 445 -11.62 -10.36 4.92
C HIS A 445 -12.78 -10.53 3.95
N MET A 446 -13.81 -11.23 4.41
CA MET A 446 -15.11 -11.06 3.78
C MET A 446 -15.56 -9.64 4.12
N HIS A 447 -15.86 -8.85 3.09
CA HIS A 447 -16.61 -7.64 3.35
C HIS A 447 -17.90 -8.07 4.04
N GLU A 448 -18.09 -7.61 5.27
CA GLU A 448 -19.43 -7.46 5.83
C GLU A 448 -20.17 -6.45 4.94
N SER A 449 -20.46 -6.87 3.72
CA SER A 449 -21.35 -6.13 2.84
C SER A 449 -22.70 -6.15 3.54
N GLY A 450 -22.92 -5.02 4.18
CA GLY A 450 -23.95 -4.74 5.13
C GLY A 450 -25.30 -5.30 4.76
N TYR A 451 -26.13 -5.38 5.76
CA TYR A 451 -27.58 -5.51 5.89
C TYR A 451 -28.42 -5.73 4.60
N TYR A 452 -28.00 -5.18 3.43
CA TYR A 452 -28.67 -5.34 2.13
C TYR A 452 -28.39 -6.70 1.46
N SER A 453 -27.22 -7.28 1.62
CA SER A 453 -26.89 -8.60 1.06
C SER A 453 -27.63 -9.71 1.82
N ARG A 454 -27.66 -9.69 3.16
CA ARG A 454 -28.45 -10.65 3.97
C ARG A 454 -29.94 -10.62 3.64
N LYS A 455 -30.52 -9.44 3.38
CA LYS A 455 -31.96 -9.29 3.11
C LYS A 455 -32.33 -9.82 1.71
N TYR A 456 -31.47 -9.63 0.72
CA TYR A 456 -31.69 -10.09 -0.65
C TYR A 456 -31.56 -11.63 -0.73
N TYR A 457 -30.52 -12.21 -0.14
CA TYR A 457 -30.30 -13.66 -0.09
C TYR A 457 -31.35 -14.37 0.76
N ARG A 458 -31.75 -13.82 1.89
CA ARG A 458 -32.82 -14.39 2.73
C ARG A 458 -34.16 -14.43 2.02
N LYS A 459 -34.48 -13.43 1.19
CA LYS A 459 -35.68 -13.38 0.37
C LYS A 459 -35.64 -14.39 -0.77
N TYR A 460 -34.45 -14.59 -1.39
CA TYR A 460 -34.25 -15.55 -2.46
C TYR A 460 -34.30 -17.00 -1.96
N TYR A 461 -33.65 -17.30 -0.85
CA TYR A 461 -33.69 -18.61 -0.20
C TYR A 461 -35.10 -18.96 0.29
N LYS A 462 -35.81 -18.03 0.90
CA LYS A 462 -37.20 -18.25 1.34
C LYS A 462 -38.11 -18.60 0.17
N ASN A 463 -37.94 -17.98 -0.97
CA ASN A 463 -38.73 -18.27 -2.17
C ASN A 463 -38.34 -19.59 -2.85
N TYR A 464 -37.08 -19.99 -2.77
CA TYR A 464 -36.61 -21.24 -3.39
C TYR A 464 -36.99 -22.47 -2.58
N TYR A 465 -36.85 -22.43 -1.28
CA TYR A 465 -37.24 -23.52 -0.40
C TYR A 465 -38.75 -23.60 -0.21
N SER A 466 -39.50 -22.51 -0.19
CA SER A 466 -40.96 -22.55 -0.12
C SER A 466 -41.61 -23.18 -1.36
N LYS A 467 -41.01 -22.99 -2.56
CA LYS A 467 -41.48 -23.64 -3.79
C LYS A 467 -41.19 -25.16 -3.82
N ARG A 468 -40.16 -25.63 -3.12
CA ARG A 468 -39.80 -27.05 -3.08
C ARG A 468 -40.63 -27.81 -2.05
N THR A 469 -40.98 -27.19 -0.94
CA THR A 469 -41.91 -27.75 0.06
C THR A 469 -43.35 -27.84 -0.46
N THR A 470 -43.79 -26.89 -1.29
CA THR A 470 -45.12 -26.91 -1.91
C THR A 470 -45.24 -27.97 -3.01
N ARG A 471 -44.13 -28.30 -3.70
CA ARG A 471 -44.13 -29.37 -4.72
C ARG A 471 -44.01 -30.78 -4.12
N GLY A 472 -43.43 -30.90 -2.93
CA GLY A 472 -43.36 -32.16 -2.18
C GLY A 472 -44.68 -32.50 -1.48
N SER A 473 -45.45 -31.50 -1.02
CA SER A 473 -46.73 -31.67 -0.36
C SER A 473 -47.87 -32.01 -1.35
N THR A 474 -47.77 -31.58 -2.61
CA THR A 474 -48.76 -31.92 -3.65
C THR A 474 -48.58 -33.33 -4.22
N LEU A 475 -47.41 -33.98 -4.09
CA LEU A 475 -47.22 -35.39 -4.42
C LEU A 475 -47.59 -36.33 -3.25
N GLY A 476 -47.50 -35.86 -2.00
CA GLY A 476 -47.91 -36.65 -0.81
C GLY A 476 -49.43 -36.69 -0.59
N SER A 477 -50.15 -35.63 -0.99
CA SER A 477 -51.62 -35.57 -0.83
C SER A 477 -52.38 -36.37 -1.88
N ASN A 478 -51.77 -36.69 -3.03
CA ASN A 478 -52.40 -37.51 -4.07
C ASN A 478 -52.15 -39.01 -3.87
N LEU A 479 -51.33 -39.43 -2.93
CA LEU A 479 -51.12 -40.84 -2.55
C LEU A 479 -51.94 -41.27 -1.32
N GLU A 480 -52.40 -40.34 -0.49
CA GLU A 480 -53.31 -40.60 0.64
C GLU A 480 -54.79 -40.61 0.25
N THR A 481 -55.19 -39.93 -0.83
CA THR A 481 -56.57 -39.92 -1.35
C THR A 481 -56.95 -41.19 -2.12
N ALA A 482 -55.98 -42.07 -2.43
CA ALA A 482 -56.23 -43.34 -3.15
C ALA A 482 -56.30 -44.56 -2.21
N ARG A 483 -56.18 -44.41 -0.87
CA ARG A 483 -56.22 -45.52 0.09
C ARG A 483 -57.33 -45.42 1.15
N GLY A 484 -58.20 -44.42 1.06
CA GLY A 484 -59.20 -44.11 2.10
C GLY A 484 -60.66 -44.28 1.69
N SER A 485 -60.97 -45.17 0.73
CA SER A 485 -62.35 -45.50 0.43
C SER A 485 -62.61 -47.00 0.62
N THR A 486 -62.61 -47.46 1.83
CA THR A 486 -63.35 -48.64 2.29
C THR A 486 -63.18 -48.72 3.83
N LEU A 487 -64.19 -48.40 4.49
CA LEU A 487 -64.82 -49.00 5.71
C LEU A 487 -65.53 -47.94 6.53
N GLN A 488 -66.83 -48.03 6.36
CA GLN A 488 -67.83 -47.37 7.20
C GLN A 488 -67.95 -48.09 8.56
N THR A 489 -68.36 -47.31 9.49
CA THR A 489 -69.42 -47.52 10.55
C THR A 489 -68.94 -47.56 12.00
N ASN A 490 -69.62 -46.66 12.70
CA ASN A 490 -70.28 -46.73 14.00
C ASN A 490 -69.64 -46.10 15.23
N GLN A 491 -70.44 -45.10 15.69
CA GLN A 491 -70.85 -44.84 17.08
C GLN A 491 -69.71 -44.43 18.07
N GLY A 492 -69.83 -43.44 18.86
CA GLY A 492 -70.96 -42.70 19.46
C GLY A 492 -70.39 -41.81 20.57
N SER A 493 -71.07 -40.71 20.75
CA SER A 493 -71.27 -39.87 21.93
C SER A 493 -70.43 -40.04 23.19
N THR A 494 -69.91 -38.94 23.74
CA THR A 494 -70.37 -38.27 24.98
C THR A 494 -69.34 -37.25 25.49
N GLN A 495 -69.72 -36.03 25.55
CA GLN A 495 -69.82 -35.09 26.69
C GLN A 495 -68.65 -34.97 27.67
N GLY A 496 -68.31 -33.74 27.93
CA GLY A 496 -68.13 -33.18 29.25
C GLY A 496 -66.80 -32.48 29.47
N SER A 497 -66.77 -31.21 29.39
CA SER A 497 -66.83 -30.16 30.43
C SER A 497 -65.52 -29.86 31.18
N ASN A 498 -65.10 -28.64 30.98
CA ASN A 498 -64.79 -27.61 32.00
C ASN A 498 -63.61 -27.75 32.97
N LEU A 499 -63.00 -26.60 33.08
CA LEU A 499 -62.49 -25.84 34.25
C LEU A 499 -60.97 -25.75 34.33
N GLU A 500 -60.46 -24.56 34.01
CA GLU A 500 -60.15 -23.42 34.90
C GLU A 500 -58.94 -23.57 35.83
N THR A 501 -58.07 -22.58 35.67
CA THR A 501 -57.40 -21.72 36.67
C THR A 501 -56.19 -22.30 37.42
N THR A 502 -55.12 -21.69 37.55
CA THR A 502 -54.59 -20.54 38.28
C THR A 502 -53.10 -20.57 38.45
N GLN A 503 -52.52 -19.45 38.19
CA GLN A 503 -51.46 -18.69 38.89
C GLN A 503 -50.56 -19.38 39.92
N GLY A 504 -49.29 -19.00 39.89
CA GLY A 504 -48.41 -19.08 41.06
C GLY A 504 -47.00 -18.65 40.80
N SER A 505 -46.77 -17.38 40.99
CA SER A 505 -45.44 -16.76 41.21
C SER A 505 -44.75 -17.37 42.41
N THR A 506 -43.44 -17.40 42.46
CA THR A 506 -42.65 -16.86 43.57
C THR A 506 -41.15 -16.78 43.27
N HIS A 507 -40.65 -15.64 43.59
CA HIS A 507 -39.29 -15.19 43.88
C HIS A 507 -38.51 -16.07 44.87
N ILE A 508 -37.19 -15.85 44.89
CA ILE A 508 -36.23 -15.62 45.99
C ILE A 508 -34.85 -16.04 45.48
N ASN A 509 -33.91 -15.19 45.25
CA ASN A 509 -33.07 -14.26 46.00
C ASN A 509 -31.85 -14.92 46.69
N THR A 510 -30.69 -14.28 46.43
CA THR A 510 -29.49 -14.04 47.28
C THR A 510 -28.56 -15.21 47.58
N GLN A 511 -27.29 -15.10 47.57
CA GLN A 511 -26.22 -14.20 48.04
C GLN A 511 -24.86 -14.79 47.62
N GLU A 512 -23.92 -13.98 47.14
CA GLU A 512 -22.67 -13.54 47.76
C GLU A 512 -21.90 -14.57 48.60
N THR A 513 -20.64 -14.75 48.25
CA THR A 513 -19.49 -14.50 49.13
C THR A 513 -18.18 -14.48 48.39
N GLU A 514 -17.48 -13.38 48.59
CA GLU A 514 -16.07 -13.07 48.60
C GLU A 514 -15.17 -14.15 49.24
N ASN A 515 -13.94 -14.18 48.79
CA ASN A 515 -12.68 -13.97 49.54
C ASN A 515 -11.50 -14.41 48.67
N GLU A 516 -10.62 -13.47 48.33
CA GLU A 516 -9.38 -13.09 49.01
C GLU A 516 -8.31 -14.20 48.99
N SER A 517 -7.23 -13.91 48.40
CA SER A 517 -5.94 -13.39 48.83
C SER A 517 -4.74 -14.17 48.32
N ALA A 518 -3.86 -13.37 47.85
CA ALA A 518 -2.40 -13.27 48.17
C ALA A 518 -1.49 -14.37 47.62
N ASP A 519 -0.54 -13.97 46.88
CA ASP A 519 0.75 -13.30 47.10
C ASP A 519 1.95 -14.23 46.80
N HIS A 520 2.97 -13.58 46.33
CA HIS A 520 4.40 -13.89 46.26
C HIS A 520 5.00 -14.28 44.90
N ARG A 521 5.64 -13.25 44.30
CA ARG A 521 7.14 -13.10 44.23
C ARG A 521 7.85 -14.32 43.64
N SER A 522 8.78 -14.24 42.78
CA SER A 522 9.78 -13.25 42.37
C SER A 522 10.76 -13.91 41.37
N VAL A 523 11.35 -13.08 40.55
CA VAL A 523 12.80 -12.96 40.25
C VAL A 523 13.44 -13.95 39.27
N ASP A 524 14.05 -13.29 38.26
CA ASP A 524 15.32 -13.57 37.54
C ASP A 524 15.41 -14.71 36.52
N LYS A 525 15.54 -14.40 35.29
CA LYS A 525 16.77 -14.09 34.53
C LYS A 525 16.43 -13.57 33.15
#